data_0906fadd9813322c98c1cdf4560f8a86
#
_entry.id   0906fadd9813322c98c1cdf4560f8a86
#
_cell.length_a   1.000
_cell.length_b   1.000
_cell.length_c   1.000
_cell.angle_alpha   90.00
_cell.angle_beta   90.00
_cell.angle_gamma   90.00
#
_symmetry.space_group_name_H-M   'P 1'
#
loop_
_entity.id
_entity.type
_entity.pdbx_description
1 polymer ?
#
loop_
_entity_poly.entity_id
_entity_poly.type
_entity_poly.pdbx_seq_one_letter_code
_entity_poly.pdbx_strand_id
1 'polypeptide(L)'
;MVCLVINAKKIPHCEKLVELLQKIEGMTSITISVNQKNTNVIMGDSYEVLWGQAFITDYIGEIKYQISPLSFFQVNPVQTEKLYGLALKYADLKGDETVWDLYCGIGTISLFLAQNAKQVYGVEIIPQAIEDARKNAQINGIENAKFYVGKAEEVLPGYYADYAKAHPGEQAHADVIVVDPPRKGCEESLLETMVQMQPERIVYVSCDSATLARDLKYLCGNGYELVKVRAVDQFSQTVHVETVVRLQRKDT
;
A
#
# COMPACT_ATOMS: atom_id res chain seq x y z
N MET A 1 -19.65 4.53 5.36
CA MET A 1 -19.32 3.76 6.58
C MET A 1 -19.20 4.67 7.78
N VAL A 2 -19.65 4.21 8.92
CA VAL A 2 -19.34 4.79 10.24
C VAL A 2 -18.66 3.73 11.09
N CYS A 3 -17.49 4.03 11.63
CA CYS A 3 -16.83 3.20 12.63
C CYS A 3 -16.78 3.96 13.96
N LEU A 4 -17.43 3.40 14.98
CA LEU A 4 -17.46 3.97 16.33
C LEU A 4 -16.27 3.44 17.11
N VAL A 5 -15.32 4.32 17.44
CA VAL A 5 -14.18 3.94 18.30
C VAL A 5 -14.49 4.33 19.73
N ILE A 6 -14.49 3.35 20.63
CA ILE A 6 -14.87 3.56 22.02
C ILE A 6 -13.80 3.06 22.99
N ASN A 7 -13.71 3.74 24.15
CA ASN A 7 -12.86 3.35 25.27
C ASN A 7 -13.68 2.62 26.36
N ALA A 8 -14.76 1.96 26.00
CA ALA A 8 -15.64 1.20 26.89
C ALA A 8 -15.93 -0.16 26.24
N LYS A 9 -16.47 -1.09 27.03
CA LYS A 9 -16.80 -2.44 26.49
C LYS A 9 -18.01 -2.42 25.54
N LYS A 10 -18.92 -1.44 25.69
CA LYS A 10 -20.12 -1.29 24.85
C LYS A 10 -20.70 0.12 24.94
N ILE A 11 -21.52 0.47 23.96
CA ILE A 11 -22.31 1.71 23.93
C ILE A 11 -23.69 1.40 24.54
N PRO A 12 -24.16 2.13 25.57
CA PRO A 12 -25.55 2.01 26.04
C PRO A 12 -26.53 2.37 24.92
N HIS A 13 -27.62 1.60 24.79
CA HIS A 13 -28.66 1.81 23.76
C HIS A 13 -28.09 1.92 22.34
N CYS A 14 -27.09 1.09 22.01
CA CYS A 14 -26.41 1.09 20.72
C CYS A 14 -27.37 0.89 19.55
N GLU A 15 -28.44 0.09 19.75
CA GLU A 15 -29.51 -0.16 18.79
C GLU A 15 -30.20 1.12 18.30
N LYS A 16 -30.48 2.07 19.21
CA LYS A 16 -31.08 3.36 18.85
C LYS A 16 -30.14 4.23 18.00
N LEU A 17 -28.84 4.21 18.31
CA LEU A 17 -27.86 4.93 17.53
C LEU A 17 -27.75 4.32 16.12
N VAL A 18 -27.70 3.00 16.02
CA VAL A 18 -27.67 2.29 14.73
C VAL A 18 -28.89 2.60 13.89
N GLU A 19 -30.12 2.58 14.48
CA GLU A 19 -31.37 2.96 13.81
C GLU A 19 -31.34 4.40 13.25
N LEU A 20 -30.71 5.34 13.95
CA LEU A 20 -30.53 6.71 13.47
C LEU A 20 -29.54 6.81 12.34
N LEU A 21 -28.38 6.13 12.46
CA LEU A 21 -27.33 6.12 11.46
C LEU A 21 -27.77 5.46 10.13
N GLN A 22 -28.60 4.42 10.21
CA GLN A 22 -29.18 3.76 9.02
C GLN A 22 -30.01 4.69 8.13
N LYS A 23 -30.56 5.80 8.70
CA LYS A 23 -31.34 6.77 7.93
C LYS A 23 -30.52 7.72 7.10
N ILE A 24 -29.19 7.71 7.26
CA ILE A 24 -28.29 8.53 6.46
C ILE A 24 -28.19 7.90 5.07
N GLU A 25 -28.48 8.67 4.04
CA GLU A 25 -28.39 8.24 2.66
C GLU A 25 -26.98 7.74 2.33
N GLY A 26 -26.88 6.60 1.64
CA GLY A 26 -25.59 5.97 1.29
C GLY A 26 -24.92 5.21 2.44
N MET A 27 -25.57 5.08 3.62
CA MET A 27 -25.03 4.25 4.70
C MET A 27 -25.08 2.78 4.31
N THR A 28 -23.91 2.12 4.35
CA THR A 28 -23.76 0.69 3.99
C THR A 28 -23.06 -0.14 5.06
N SER A 29 -22.38 0.52 6.01
CA SER A 29 -21.60 -0.14 7.03
C SER A 29 -21.57 0.68 8.32
N ILE A 30 -21.92 0.04 9.44
CA ILE A 30 -21.78 0.60 10.79
C ILE A 30 -21.01 -0.42 11.63
N THR A 31 -19.87 -0.02 12.13
CA THR A 31 -18.97 -0.88 12.90
C THR A 31 -18.58 -0.22 14.22
N ILE A 32 -18.05 -1.03 15.12
CA ILE A 32 -17.51 -0.57 16.39
C ILE A 32 -16.13 -1.17 16.60
N SER A 33 -15.19 -0.37 17.07
CA SER A 33 -13.86 -0.81 17.49
C SER A 33 -13.60 -0.36 18.92
N VAL A 34 -13.16 -1.30 19.76
CA VAL A 34 -12.84 -0.99 21.16
C VAL A 34 -11.35 -0.72 21.25
N ASN A 35 -10.99 0.49 21.66
CA ASN A 35 -9.61 0.86 21.93
C ASN A 35 -9.50 1.44 23.36
N GLN A 36 -8.87 0.66 24.24
CA GLN A 36 -8.60 1.06 25.63
C GLN A 36 -7.12 1.42 25.84
N LYS A 37 -6.30 1.38 24.78
CA LYS A 37 -4.88 1.70 24.83
C LYS A 37 -4.69 3.22 24.83
N ASN A 38 -3.83 3.72 25.70
CA ASN A 38 -3.41 5.13 25.70
C ASN A 38 -2.20 5.31 24.78
N THR A 39 -2.45 5.25 23.47
CA THR A 39 -1.44 5.38 22.41
C THR A 39 -1.95 6.33 21.32
N ASN A 40 -1.10 6.67 20.35
CA ASN A 40 -1.48 7.45 19.18
C ASN A 40 -2.30 6.66 18.14
N VAL A 41 -2.50 5.35 18.36
CA VAL A 41 -3.31 4.51 17.47
C VAL A 41 -4.79 4.73 17.81
N ILE A 42 -5.58 5.15 16.84
CA ILE A 42 -7.00 5.47 17.01
C ILE A 42 -7.84 4.20 17.11
N MET A 43 -7.63 3.27 16.16
CA MET A 43 -8.40 2.03 16.07
C MET A 43 -7.92 0.99 17.11
N GLY A 44 -8.83 0.16 17.57
CA GLY A 44 -8.49 -1.06 18.30
C GLY A 44 -7.90 -2.15 17.40
N ASP A 45 -7.53 -3.28 17.98
CA ASP A 45 -6.93 -4.41 17.24
C ASP A 45 -7.96 -5.17 16.37
N SER A 46 -9.26 -4.90 16.58
CA SER A 46 -10.38 -5.54 15.86
C SER A 46 -11.59 -4.61 15.80
N TYR A 47 -12.54 -4.97 14.97
CA TYR A 47 -13.86 -4.31 14.92
C TYR A 47 -14.98 -5.35 14.85
N GLU A 48 -16.18 -4.94 15.22
CA GLU A 48 -17.42 -5.70 15.14
C GLU A 48 -18.40 -4.96 14.23
N VAL A 49 -19.14 -5.70 13.39
CA VAL A 49 -20.18 -5.14 12.53
C VAL A 49 -21.46 -5.02 13.33
N LEU A 50 -21.96 -3.80 13.51
CA LEU A 50 -23.25 -3.51 14.15
C LEU A 50 -24.39 -3.58 13.16
N TRP A 51 -24.13 -3.17 11.91
CA TRP A 51 -25.12 -3.21 10.83
C TRP A 51 -24.45 -3.13 9.45
N GLY A 52 -25.07 -3.78 8.46
CA GLY A 52 -24.64 -3.74 7.07
C GLY A 52 -23.40 -4.57 6.79
N GLN A 53 -22.51 -4.06 5.95
CA GLN A 53 -21.31 -4.75 5.50
C GLN A 53 -20.11 -4.46 6.40
N ALA A 54 -19.11 -5.35 6.38
CA ALA A 54 -17.84 -5.14 7.07
C ALA A 54 -16.88 -4.16 6.33
N PHE A 55 -17.30 -3.61 5.20
CA PHE A 55 -16.48 -2.78 4.33
C PHE A 55 -17.34 -1.75 3.58
N ILE A 56 -16.68 -0.77 2.99
CA ILE A 56 -17.24 0.05 1.91
C ILE A 56 -16.52 -0.26 0.60
N THR A 57 -17.14 0.12 -0.51
CA THR A 57 -16.56 -0.05 -1.84
C THR A 57 -16.23 1.30 -2.43
N ASP A 58 -15.03 1.43 -2.99
CA ASP A 58 -14.59 2.59 -3.75
C ASP A 58 -13.71 2.14 -4.93
N TYR A 59 -13.36 3.07 -5.81
CA TYR A 59 -12.62 2.81 -7.03
C TYR A 59 -11.41 3.73 -7.17
N ILE A 60 -10.33 3.22 -7.76
CA ILE A 60 -9.21 4.02 -8.27
C ILE A 60 -9.05 3.62 -9.74
N GLY A 61 -9.42 4.53 -10.66
CA GLY A 61 -9.61 4.17 -12.07
C GLY A 61 -10.65 3.05 -12.20
N GLU A 62 -10.30 1.99 -12.91
CA GLU A 62 -11.19 0.83 -13.13
C GLU A 62 -11.11 -0.21 -11.99
N ILE A 63 -10.17 -0.08 -11.06
CA ILE A 63 -9.96 -1.05 -9.98
C ILE A 63 -10.90 -0.78 -8.83
N LYS A 64 -11.66 -1.80 -8.45
CA LYS A 64 -12.59 -1.81 -7.33
C LYS A 64 -11.88 -2.25 -6.04
N TYR A 65 -12.12 -1.52 -4.95
CA TYR A 65 -11.59 -1.87 -3.64
C TYR A 65 -12.70 -2.03 -2.61
N GLN A 66 -12.62 -3.11 -1.83
CA GLN A 66 -13.32 -3.25 -0.57
C GLN A 66 -12.40 -2.76 0.56
N ILE A 67 -12.89 -1.81 1.34
CA ILE A 67 -12.12 -1.07 2.34
C ILE A 67 -12.73 -1.35 3.71
N SER A 68 -12.03 -2.09 4.55
CA SER A 68 -12.45 -2.35 5.93
C SER A 68 -12.14 -1.17 6.86
N PRO A 69 -12.73 -1.08 8.05
CA PRO A 69 -12.44 0.00 9.00
C PRO A 69 -10.97 0.10 9.42
N LEU A 70 -10.22 -1.01 9.38
CA LEU A 70 -8.80 -1.05 9.73
C LEU A 70 -7.87 -0.79 8.55
N SER A 71 -8.41 -0.73 7.33
CA SER A 71 -7.63 -0.51 6.12
C SER A 71 -7.27 0.95 5.95
N PHE A 72 -6.03 1.22 5.56
CA PHE A 72 -5.67 2.52 5.03
C PHE A 72 -6.14 2.63 3.57
N PHE A 73 -6.77 3.73 3.25
CA PHE A 73 -7.15 4.09 1.88
C PHE A 73 -6.99 5.60 1.68
N GLN A 74 -6.51 6.03 0.53
CA GLN A 74 -6.27 7.44 0.24
C GLN A 74 -7.57 8.24 0.21
N VAL A 75 -7.61 9.36 0.94
CA VAL A 75 -8.84 10.14 1.18
C VAL A 75 -9.28 11.03 0.01
N ASN A 76 -8.43 11.25 -0.99
CA ASN A 76 -8.72 12.06 -2.17
C ASN A 76 -8.67 11.20 -3.43
N PRO A 77 -9.76 10.54 -3.84
CA PRO A 77 -9.74 9.56 -4.94
C PRO A 77 -9.31 10.17 -6.28
N VAL A 78 -9.68 11.41 -6.56
CA VAL A 78 -9.28 12.11 -7.80
C VAL A 78 -7.77 12.34 -7.88
N GLN A 79 -7.14 12.71 -6.77
CA GLN A 79 -5.69 12.89 -6.75
C GLN A 79 -4.96 11.55 -6.60
N THR A 80 -5.57 10.57 -5.94
CA THR A 80 -5.02 9.21 -5.81
C THR A 80 -4.86 8.54 -7.17
N GLU A 81 -5.84 8.70 -8.07
CA GLU A 81 -5.73 8.18 -9.44
C GLU A 81 -4.54 8.82 -10.18
N LYS A 82 -4.33 10.14 -10.01
CA LYS A 82 -3.16 10.83 -10.59
C LYS A 82 -1.85 10.38 -9.96
N LEU A 83 -1.83 10.21 -8.63
CA LEU A 83 -0.66 9.74 -7.88
C LEU A 83 -0.23 8.36 -8.37
N TYR A 84 -1.18 7.41 -8.44
CA TYR A 84 -0.90 6.04 -8.88
C TYR A 84 -0.66 5.96 -10.39
N GLY A 85 -1.31 6.80 -11.18
CA GLY A 85 -1.00 6.97 -12.59
C GLY A 85 0.43 7.46 -12.84
N LEU A 86 0.97 8.33 -11.96
CA LEU A 86 2.38 8.71 -11.99
C LEU A 86 3.30 7.57 -11.56
N ALA A 87 2.94 6.82 -10.52
CA ALA A 87 3.71 5.66 -10.09
C ALA A 87 3.80 4.62 -11.22
N LEU A 88 2.69 4.28 -11.87
CA LEU A 88 2.65 3.41 -13.04
C LEU A 88 3.50 3.95 -14.20
N LYS A 89 3.37 5.24 -14.53
CA LYS A 89 4.17 5.90 -15.57
C LYS A 89 5.67 5.86 -15.26
N TYR A 90 6.05 5.96 -13.99
CA TYR A 90 7.46 5.94 -13.56
C TYR A 90 8.01 4.52 -13.45
N ALA A 91 7.16 3.54 -13.16
CA ALA A 91 7.49 2.13 -13.26
C ALA A 91 7.83 1.72 -14.71
N ASP A 92 7.25 2.42 -15.72
CA ASP A 92 7.54 2.26 -17.16
C ASP A 92 7.45 0.80 -17.62
N LEU A 93 6.36 0.12 -17.23
CA LEU A 93 6.14 -1.30 -17.47
C LEU A 93 5.80 -1.58 -18.94
N LYS A 94 6.33 -2.69 -19.48
CA LYS A 94 6.11 -3.17 -20.86
C LYS A 94 5.30 -4.47 -20.91
N GLY A 95 5.03 -5.07 -19.76
CA GLY A 95 4.23 -6.28 -19.61
C GLY A 95 5.02 -7.56 -19.32
N ASP A 96 6.34 -7.47 -19.23
CA ASP A 96 7.25 -8.58 -18.95
C ASP A 96 7.96 -8.47 -17.59
N GLU A 97 7.75 -7.35 -16.89
CA GLU A 97 8.43 -7.09 -15.63
C GLU A 97 7.78 -7.77 -14.41
N THR A 98 8.64 -8.14 -13.48
CA THR A 98 8.31 -8.50 -12.11
C THR A 98 8.44 -7.28 -11.20
N VAL A 99 7.33 -6.88 -10.59
CA VAL A 99 7.24 -5.71 -9.72
C VAL A 99 7.05 -6.12 -8.27
N TRP A 100 7.78 -5.50 -7.36
CA TRP A 100 7.57 -5.63 -5.92
C TRP A 100 7.05 -4.32 -5.32
N ASP A 101 5.94 -4.41 -4.61
CA ASP A 101 5.32 -3.33 -3.83
C ASP A 101 5.55 -3.64 -2.34
N LEU A 102 6.46 -2.91 -1.70
CA LEU A 102 7.01 -3.27 -0.40
C LEU A 102 6.30 -2.64 0.80
N TYR A 103 5.20 -1.94 0.59
CA TYR A 103 4.26 -1.43 1.60
C TYR A 103 2.84 -1.48 1.01
N CYS A 104 2.41 -2.66 0.56
CA CYS A 104 1.26 -2.76 -0.33
C CYS A 104 -0.10 -2.47 0.34
N GLY A 105 -0.19 -2.47 1.67
CA GLY A 105 -1.45 -2.30 2.36
C GLY A 105 -2.51 -3.30 1.88
N ILE A 106 -3.68 -2.79 1.48
CA ILE A 106 -4.77 -3.59 0.90
C ILE A 106 -4.62 -3.80 -0.62
N GLY A 107 -3.40 -3.61 -1.15
CA GLY A 107 -3.06 -3.83 -2.56
C GLY A 107 -3.38 -2.66 -3.48
N THR A 108 -3.52 -1.43 -2.98
CA THR A 108 -3.97 -0.30 -3.79
C THR A 108 -3.04 -0.01 -4.96
N ILE A 109 -1.75 0.16 -4.73
CA ILE A 109 -0.74 0.37 -5.79
C ILE A 109 -0.48 -0.93 -6.54
N SER A 110 -0.36 -2.06 -5.81
CA SER A 110 -0.09 -3.38 -6.42
C SER A 110 -1.07 -3.73 -7.53
N LEU A 111 -2.38 -3.60 -7.27
CA LEU A 111 -3.42 -3.95 -8.25
C LEU A 111 -3.47 -2.96 -9.42
N PHE A 112 -3.13 -1.69 -9.17
CA PHE A 112 -3.03 -0.69 -10.21
C PHE A 112 -1.86 -0.99 -11.16
N LEU A 113 -0.70 -1.44 -10.63
CA LEU A 113 0.46 -1.87 -11.42
C LEU A 113 0.24 -3.20 -12.15
N ALA A 114 -0.54 -4.11 -11.56
CA ALA A 114 -0.80 -5.43 -12.14
C ALA A 114 -1.45 -5.39 -13.53
N GLN A 115 -2.11 -4.28 -13.88
CA GLN A 115 -2.69 -4.07 -15.21
C GLN A 115 -1.62 -4.06 -16.33
N ASN A 116 -0.37 -3.73 -16.01
CA ASN A 116 0.72 -3.53 -16.98
C ASN A 116 1.98 -4.35 -16.66
N ALA A 117 1.97 -5.14 -15.59
CA ALA A 117 3.08 -5.98 -15.18
C ALA A 117 2.85 -7.46 -15.57
N LYS A 118 3.92 -8.22 -15.78
CA LYS A 118 3.85 -9.68 -15.87
C LYS A 118 3.42 -10.29 -14.53
N GLN A 119 4.03 -9.83 -13.44
CA GLN A 119 3.75 -10.31 -12.09
C GLN A 119 3.97 -9.18 -11.09
N VAL A 120 3.08 -9.04 -10.12
CA VAL A 120 3.24 -8.14 -8.98
C VAL A 120 3.30 -8.96 -7.69
N TYR A 121 4.23 -8.62 -6.82
CA TYR A 121 4.37 -9.15 -5.47
C TYR A 121 4.19 -8.02 -4.46
N GLY A 122 3.14 -8.08 -3.65
CA GLY A 122 2.89 -7.13 -2.57
C GLY A 122 3.36 -7.69 -1.23
N VAL A 123 4.03 -6.86 -0.42
CA VAL A 123 4.47 -7.21 0.93
C VAL A 123 3.91 -6.19 1.92
N GLU A 124 3.33 -6.69 3.02
CA GLU A 124 2.78 -5.88 4.09
C GLU A 124 2.92 -6.63 5.42
N ILE A 125 3.25 -5.91 6.49
CA ILE A 125 3.44 -6.50 7.80
C ILE A 125 2.11 -6.87 8.48
N ILE A 126 1.00 -6.24 8.08
CA ILE A 126 -0.32 -6.42 8.70
C ILE A 126 -1.07 -7.56 7.99
N PRO A 127 -1.30 -8.72 8.67
CA PRO A 127 -1.96 -9.87 8.04
C PRO A 127 -3.35 -9.54 7.48
N GLN A 128 -4.15 -8.75 8.21
CA GLN A 128 -5.50 -8.37 7.77
C GLN A 128 -5.48 -7.57 6.47
N ALA A 129 -4.51 -6.67 6.30
CA ALA A 129 -4.36 -5.90 5.06
C ALA A 129 -4.04 -6.83 3.87
N ILE A 130 -3.22 -7.87 4.07
CA ILE A 130 -2.93 -8.88 3.05
C ILE A 130 -4.17 -9.71 2.69
N GLU A 131 -5.00 -10.06 3.66
CA GLU A 131 -6.28 -10.73 3.36
C GLU A 131 -7.20 -9.84 2.52
N ASP A 132 -7.28 -8.55 2.84
CA ASP A 132 -8.05 -7.59 2.09
C ASP A 132 -7.45 -7.35 0.69
N ALA A 133 -6.12 -7.33 0.55
CA ALA A 133 -5.44 -7.25 -0.75
C ALA A 133 -5.78 -8.45 -1.66
N ARG A 134 -5.78 -9.67 -1.10
CA ARG A 134 -6.17 -10.88 -1.84
C ARG A 134 -7.63 -10.86 -2.27
N LYS A 135 -8.54 -10.39 -1.40
CA LYS A 135 -9.96 -10.19 -1.76
C LYS A 135 -10.11 -9.15 -2.87
N ASN A 136 -9.37 -8.04 -2.76
CA ASN A 136 -9.37 -6.99 -3.77
C ASN A 136 -8.84 -7.49 -5.13
N ALA A 137 -7.80 -8.32 -5.17
CA ALA A 137 -7.36 -8.98 -6.38
C ALA A 137 -8.47 -9.86 -6.97
N GLN A 138 -9.09 -10.69 -6.14
CA GLN A 138 -10.13 -11.64 -6.55
C GLN A 138 -11.36 -10.93 -7.15
N ILE A 139 -11.88 -9.85 -6.52
CA ILE A 139 -13.08 -9.14 -7.01
C ILE A 139 -12.83 -8.38 -8.33
N ASN A 140 -11.55 -8.15 -8.68
CA ASN A 140 -11.14 -7.55 -9.95
C ASN A 140 -10.67 -8.58 -10.99
N GLY A 141 -10.66 -9.88 -10.67
CA GLY A 141 -10.14 -10.91 -11.57
C GLY A 141 -8.64 -10.78 -11.87
N ILE A 142 -7.86 -10.16 -10.96
CA ILE A 142 -6.42 -9.97 -11.12
C ILE A 142 -5.70 -11.20 -10.56
N GLU A 143 -5.10 -12.00 -11.45
CA GLU A 143 -4.44 -13.27 -11.11
C GLU A 143 -2.91 -13.13 -11.02
N ASN A 144 -2.34 -12.07 -11.60
CA ASN A 144 -0.91 -11.79 -11.63
C ASN A 144 -0.43 -10.92 -10.45
N ALA A 145 -1.19 -10.86 -9.35
CA ALA A 145 -0.78 -10.22 -8.10
C ALA A 145 -0.77 -11.26 -6.96
N LYS A 146 0.35 -11.34 -6.23
CA LYS A 146 0.51 -12.21 -5.06
C LYS A 146 0.93 -11.40 -3.86
N PHE A 147 0.46 -11.79 -2.66
CA PHE A 147 0.63 -11.00 -1.46
C PHE A 147 1.21 -11.82 -0.31
N TYR A 148 2.21 -11.26 0.37
CA TYR A 148 2.96 -11.89 1.45
C TYR A 148 2.88 -11.05 2.73
N VAL A 149 2.66 -11.73 3.85
CA VAL A 149 2.73 -11.11 5.19
C VAL A 149 4.17 -11.17 5.68
N GLY A 150 4.73 -10.05 6.07
CA GLY A 150 6.05 -9.99 6.68
C GLY A 150 6.74 -8.66 6.44
N LYS A 151 7.95 -8.57 6.93
CA LYS A 151 8.82 -7.42 6.65
C LYS A 151 9.44 -7.58 5.27
N ALA A 152 9.43 -6.51 4.49
CA ALA A 152 9.92 -6.54 3.10
C ALA A 152 11.39 -6.95 2.99
N GLU A 153 12.23 -6.50 3.93
CA GLU A 153 13.65 -6.84 4.03
C GLU A 153 13.92 -8.32 4.36
N GLU A 154 12.90 -9.07 4.80
CA GLU A 154 12.99 -10.51 5.05
C GLU A 154 12.33 -11.31 3.92
N VAL A 155 11.14 -10.88 3.48
CA VAL A 155 10.31 -11.58 2.47
C VAL A 155 10.99 -11.55 1.11
N LEU A 156 11.48 -10.39 0.66
CA LEU A 156 12.04 -10.22 -0.67
C LEU A 156 13.30 -11.07 -0.89
N PRO A 157 14.34 -11.04 -0.03
CA PRO A 157 15.49 -11.92 -0.19
C PRO A 157 15.13 -13.39 -0.02
N GLY A 158 14.25 -13.71 0.94
CA GLY A 158 13.77 -15.09 1.17
C GLY A 158 13.13 -15.70 -0.06
N TYR A 159 12.26 -14.95 -0.74
CA TYR A 159 11.63 -15.38 -1.98
C TYR A 159 12.64 -15.78 -3.05
N TYR A 160 13.64 -14.92 -3.31
CA TYR A 160 14.66 -15.21 -4.34
C TYR A 160 15.60 -16.31 -3.93
N ALA A 161 15.92 -16.46 -2.64
CA ALA A 161 16.70 -17.59 -2.15
C ALA A 161 15.96 -18.93 -2.36
N ASP A 162 14.67 -18.98 -2.15
CA ASP A 162 13.86 -20.18 -2.37
C ASP A 162 13.61 -20.44 -3.86
N TYR A 163 13.44 -19.37 -4.66
CA TYR A 163 13.35 -19.49 -6.12
C TYR A 163 14.61 -20.12 -6.71
N ALA A 164 15.79 -19.64 -6.32
CA ALA A 164 17.06 -20.16 -6.80
C ALA A 164 17.29 -21.64 -6.44
N LYS A 165 16.81 -22.10 -5.26
CA LYS A 165 16.84 -23.52 -4.88
C LYS A 165 15.90 -24.37 -5.74
N ALA A 166 14.69 -23.83 -6.04
CA ALA A 166 13.67 -24.54 -6.82
C ALA A 166 13.98 -24.59 -8.32
N HIS A 167 14.74 -23.62 -8.83
CA HIS A 167 15.06 -23.43 -10.26
C HIS A 167 16.57 -23.25 -10.46
N PRO A 168 17.39 -24.30 -10.27
CA PRO A 168 18.85 -24.22 -10.41
C PRO A 168 19.26 -23.76 -11.83
N GLY A 169 20.02 -22.68 -11.89
CA GLY A 169 20.50 -22.12 -13.16
C GLY A 169 19.61 -21.04 -13.78
N GLU A 170 18.42 -20.79 -13.21
CA GLU A 170 17.60 -19.64 -13.57
C GLU A 170 17.93 -18.44 -12.70
N GLN A 171 18.00 -17.27 -13.30
CA GLN A 171 18.13 -16.00 -12.59
C GLN A 171 16.76 -15.32 -12.57
N ALA A 172 16.20 -15.15 -11.38
CA ALA A 172 15.05 -14.29 -11.19
C ALA A 172 15.48 -13.07 -10.39
N HIS A 173 14.95 -11.90 -10.73
CA HIS A 173 15.23 -10.64 -10.04
C HIS A 173 13.97 -9.76 -10.00
N ALA A 174 13.99 -8.74 -9.17
CA ALA A 174 13.02 -7.68 -9.20
C ALA A 174 13.39 -6.71 -10.33
N ASP A 175 12.53 -6.52 -11.32
CA ASP A 175 12.76 -5.52 -12.37
C ASP A 175 12.47 -4.12 -11.82
N VAL A 176 11.37 -4.00 -11.09
CA VAL A 176 10.93 -2.75 -10.49
C VAL A 176 10.55 -2.97 -9.02
N ILE A 177 11.01 -2.07 -8.15
CA ILE A 177 10.53 -1.97 -6.78
C ILE A 177 9.74 -0.68 -6.62
N VAL A 178 8.55 -0.79 -6.02
CA VAL A 178 7.69 0.34 -5.65
C VAL A 178 7.58 0.39 -4.13
N VAL A 179 7.69 1.57 -3.56
CA VAL A 179 7.51 1.79 -2.11
C VAL A 179 6.62 3.00 -1.85
N ASP A 180 5.72 2.88 -0.88
CA ASP A 180 4.90 3.97 -0.31
C ASP A 180 4.97 3.88 1.22
N PRO A 181 6.14 4.19 1.83
CA PRO A 181 6.36 4.01 3.25
C PRO A 181 5.60 5.06 4.08
N PRO A 182 5.41 4.81 5.39
CA PRO A 182 4.89 5.81 6.31
C PRO A 182 5.81 7.04 6.40
N ARG A 183 5.36 8.11 7.06
CA ARG A 183 6.09 9.39 7.19
C ARG A 183 7.54 9.28 7.66
N LYS A 184 7.90 8.24 8.39
CA LYS A 184 9.29 7.98 8.82
C LYS A 184 10.23 7.56 7.67
N GLY A 185 9.71 7.30 6.48
CA GLY A 185 10.45 6.75 5.35
C GLY A 185 10.73 5.26 5.50
N CYS A 186 11.62 4.73 4.68
CA CYS A 186 12.07 3.35 4.75
C CYS A 186 13.06 3.14 5.91
N GLU A 187 13.02 1.95 6.50
CA GLU A 187 14.07 1.51 7.42
C GLU A 187 15.37 1.28 6.64
N GLU A 188 16.51 1.44 7.30
CA GLU A 188 17.82 1.30 6.66
C GLU A 188 18.01 -0.11 6.08
N SER A 189 17.59 -1.15 6.80
CA SER A 189 17.62 -2.54 6.35
C SER A 189 16.84 -2.77 5.05
N LEU A 190 15.74 -2.05 4.84
CA LEU A 190 14.99 -2.14 3.60
C LEU A 190 15.70 -1.42 2.46
N LEU A 191 16.29 -0.24 2.71
CA LEU A 191 17.10 0.46 1.71
C LEU A 191 18.30 -0.40 1.26
N GLU A 192 18.97 -1.06 2.20
CA GLU A 192 20.04 -2.02 1.91
C GLU A 192 19.54 -3.18 1.05
N THR A 193 18.40 -3.76 1.42
CA THR A 193 17.78 -4.84 0.65
C THR A 193 17.44 -4.42 -0.78
N MET A 194 16.86 -3.23 -0.98
CA MET A 194 16.56 -2.71 -2.32
C MET A 194 17.84 -2.57 -3.16
N VAL A 195 18.93 -2.06 -2.57
CA VAL A 195 20.22 -1.95 -3.27
C VAL A 195 20.79 -3.34 -3.62
N GLN A 196 20.71 -4.31 -2.71
CA GLN A 196 21.18 -5.69 -2.94
C GLN A 196 20.41 -6.43 -4.03
N MET A 197 19.09 -6.19 -4.12
CA MET A 197 18.23 -6.79 -5.16
C MET A 197 18.46 -6.19 -6.54
N GLN A 198 19.12 -5.05 -6.64
CA GLN A 198 19.52 -4.41 -7.90
C GLN A 198 18.39 -4.24 -8.92
N PRO A 199 17.17 -3.78 -8.53
CA PRO A 199 16.15 -3.52 -9.53
C PRO A 199 16.64 -2.49 -10.55
N GLU A 200 16.14 -2.58 -11.77
CA GLU A 200 16.44 -1.56 -12.78
C GLU A 200 15.89 -0.20 -12.40
N ARG A 201 14.70 -0.22 -11.79
CA ARG A 201 13.93 0.98 -11.42
C ARG A 201 13.40 0.88 -10.01
N ILE A 202 13.44 2.01 -9.30
CA ILE A 202 12.73 2.18 -8.03
C ILE A 202 11.75 3.34 -8.19
N VAL A 203 10.48 3.11 -7.87
CA VAL A 203 9.46 4.14 -7.76
C VAL A 203 9.17 4.36 -6.28
N TYR A 204 9.40 5.58 -5.82
CA TYR A 204 9.20 5.94 -4.42
C TYR A 204 8.06 6.96 -4.34
N VAL A 205 6.96 6.60 -3.69
CA VAL A 205 5.87 7.50 -3.29
C VAL A 205 6.12 7.94 -1.85
N SER A 206 5.96 9.21 -1.55
CA SER A 206 6.26 9.73 -0.20
C SER A 206 5.36 10.89 0.18
N CYS A 207 4.83 10.83 1.40
CA CYS A 207 4.08 11.92 2.03
C CYS A 207 4.96 12.87 2.87
N ASP A 208 6.29 12.64 2.94
CA ASP A 208 7.22 13.47 3.70
C ASP A 208 8.52 13.70 2.91
N SER A 209 8.76 14.95 2.52
CA SER A 209 9.91 15.31 1.68
C SER A 209 11.26 15.22 2.41
N ALA A 210 11.27 15.32 3.74
CA ALA A 210 12.52 15.27 4.51
C ALA A 210 13.05 13.84 4.62
N THR A 211 12.17 12.90 4.94
CA THR A 211 12.54 11.47 4.98
C THR A 211 12.81 10.93 3.57
N LEU A 212 12.05 11.38 2.56
CA LEU A 212 12.34 11.08 1.16
C LEU A 212 13.76 11.53 0.77
N ALA A 213 14.15 12.76 1.09
CA ALA A 213 15.50 13.26 0.75
C ALA A 213 16.61 12.44 1.42
N ARG A 214 16.40 11.98 2.67
CA ARG A 214 17.32 11.07 3.38
C ARG A 214 17.47 9.75 2.64
N ASP A 215 16.35 9.12 2.27
CA ASP A 215 16.34 7.81 1.62
C ASP A 215 16.91 7.89 0.19
N LEU A 216 16.59 8.95 -0.55
CA LEU A 216 17.17 9.22 -1.86
C LEU A 216 18.69 9.43 -1.81
N LYS A 217 19.20 10.12 -0.76
CA LYS A 217 20.64 10.27 -0.56
C LYS A 217 21.33 8.91 -0.44
N TYR A 218 20.72 7.98 0.31
CA TYR A 218 21.25 6.62 0.45
C TYR A 218 21.23 5.87 -0.89
N LEU A 219 20.10 5.81 -1.57
CA LEU A 219 19.93 5.09 -2.84
C LEU A 219 20.87 5.66 -3.94
N CYS A 220 20.94 7.00 -4.05
CA CYS A 220 21.83 7.66 -5.03
C CYS A 220 23.32 7.46 -4.72
N GLY A 221 23.67 7.30 -3.45
CA GLY A 221 25.03 6.92 -3.01
C GLY A 221 25.39 5.46 -3.30
N ASN A 222 24.38 4.60 -3.55
CA ASN A 222 24.53 3.16 -3.71
C ASN A 222 24.05 2.66 -5.09
N GLY A 223 24.42 3.35 -6.17
CA GLY A 223 24.27 2.84 -7.53
C GLY A 223 23.02 3.32 -8.28
N TYR A 224 22.21 4.17 -7.71
CA TYR A 224 21.03 4.73 -8.38
C TYR A 224 21.21 6.21 -8.74
N GLU A 225 20.47 6.67 -9.73
CA GLU A 225 20.31 8.08 -10.06
C GLU A 225 18.85 8.51 -9.98
N LEU A 226 18.65 9.76 -9.58
CA LEU A 226 17.33 10.39 -9.51
C LEU A 226 16.95 10.92 -10.91
N VAL A 227 16.00 10.28 -11.57
CA VAL A 227 15.62 10.63 -12.96
C VAL A 227 14.42 11.55 -13.02
N LYS A 228 13.43 11.34 -12.16
CA LYS A 228 12.18 12.12 -12.15
C LYS A 228 11.70 12.37 -10.73
N VAL A 229 11.17 13.58 -10.52
CA VAL A 229 10.47 13.98 -9.29
C VAL A 229 9.20 14.71 -9.69
N ARG A 230 8.08 14.37 -9.06
CA ARG A 230 6.81 15.06 -9.24
C ARG A 230 6.06 15.17 -7.92
N ALA A 231 5.69 16.39 -7.55
CA ALA A 231 4.78 16.64 -6.45
C ALA A 231 3.32 16.47 -6.90
N VAL A 232 2.48 15.98 -5.99
CA VAL A 232 1.03 15.81 -6.17
C VAL A 232 0.33 16.43 -4.98
N ASP A 233 -0.62 17.32 -5.22
CA ASP A 233 -1.41 17.98 -4.19
C ASP A 233 -2.57 17.07 -3.73
N GLN A 234 -2.21 16.02 -2.98
CA GLN A 234 -3.12 15.03 -2.43
C GLN A 234 -3.98 15.61 -1.30
N PHE A 235 -3.38 16.50 -0.52
CA PHE A 235 -3.97 17.08 0.69
C PHE A 235 -4.08 18.61 0.53
N SER A 236 -4.87 19.05 -0.44
CA SER A 236 -5.06 20.47 -0.76
C SER A 236 -5.43 21.30 0.47
N GLN A 237 -4.93 22.52 0.54
CA GLN A 237 -5.10 23.45 1.68
C GLN A 237 -4.36 23.03 2.96
N THR A 238 -3.42 22.08 2.88
CA THR A 238 -2.55 21.67 3.99
C THR A 238 -1.07 21.89 3.64
N VAL A 239 -0.19 21.66 4.59
CA VAL A 239 1.27 21.68 4.39
C VAL A 239 1.84 20.37 3.83
N HIS A 240 1.00 19.39 3.60
CA HIS A 240 1.39 18.05 3.16
C HIS A 240 1.34 17.93 1.65
N VAL A 241 2.39 17.38 1.07
CA VAL A 241 2.55 17.18 -0.37
C VAL A 241 3.03 15.75 -0.60
N GLU A 242 2.31 14.99 -1.42
CA GLU A 242 2.80 13.73 -1.93
C GLU A 242 3.85 13.94 -3.00
N THR A 243 4.85 13.09 -3.05
CA THR A 243 5.91 13.17 -4.04
C THR A 243 6.18 11.80 -4.64
N VAL A 244 6.13 11.70 -5.97
CA VAL A 244 6.51 10.48 -6.69
C VAL A 244 7.86 10.67 -7.34
N VAL A 245 8.74 9.73 -7.13
CA VAL A 245 10.12 9.75 -7.61
C VAL A 245 10.41 8.50 -8.42
N ARG A 246 11.16 8.63 -9.52
CA ARG A 246 11.79 7.52 -10.24
C ARG A 246 13.29 7.58 -10.03
N LEU A 247 13.85 6.48 -9.56
CA LEU A 247 15.28 6.22 -9.63
C LEU A 247 15.55 5.13 -10.67
N GLN A 248 16.70 5.24 -11.32
CA GLN A 248 17.23 4.28 -12.30
C GLN A 248 18.56 3.78 -11.82
N ARG A 249 18.87 2.50 -12.00
CA ARG A 249 20.22 1.97 -11.74
C ARG A 249 21.19 2.55 -12.76
N LYS A 250 22.38 2.95 -12.33
CA LYS A 250 23.35 3.71 -13.18
C LYS A 250 23.94 2.91 -14.35
N ASP A 251 23.96 1.59 -14.26
CA ASP A 251 24.60 0.72 -15.24
C ASP A 251 23.61 -0.05 -16.13
N THR A 252 22.40 0.50 -16.30
CA THR A 252 21.32 -0.05 -17.15
C THR A 252 20.96 0.88 -18.29
#